data_db89cae28340ae2284c724be31ed3461
#
_entry.id   db89cae28340ae2284c724be31ed3461
#
_cell.length_a   1.000
_cell.length_b   1.000
_cell.length_c   1.000
_cell.angle_alpha   90.00
_cell.angle_beta   90.00
_cell.angle_gamma   90.00
#
_symmetry.space_group_name_H-M   'P 1'
#
loop_
_entity.id
_entity.type
_entity.pdbx_description
1 polymer ?
#
loop_
_entity_poly.entity_id
_entity_poly.type
_entity_poly.pdbx_seq_one_letter_code
_entity_poly.pdbx_strand_id
1 'polypeptide(L)'
;MLETANKPPEIPSPWEELQLSELSGTMMIVGQSDVGKSTFARYLLKQLCKIYPRVAYLDGDPGQSTLGPPATMTLAMAENGDDTFPPKGRRWRKFVGSVSPVGNMLAVLTGAARLLEVAREAQPQAVIYDTTGLVEAARGGIHLKLAKIDLLRPAVLFALQRERELHNLLLPLRRRSHILVLEFPPSSAAQRRDLSVRKAHRAAQFSQYFASGSQLRVNWSEFAVLPAPQFIPHRLVALEDGDGFTLGLGIVAGIDRFYRQVLLHTPVDTLKGLDVIRLGDLLVDPLTFEDRPLTRRD
;
A
#
# COMPACT_ATOMS: atom_id res chain seq x y z
N MET A 1 3.68 -35.08 1.45
CA MET A 1 3.02 -34.36 2.55
C MET A 1 2.90 -32.87 2.16
N LEU A 2 1.86 -32.53 1.39
CA LEU A 2 1.56 -31.19 0.85
C LEU A 2 0.04 -30.96 0.91
N GLU A 3 -0.53 -31.01 2.13
CA GLU A 3 -1.99 -30.81 2.32
C GLU A 3 -2.31 -29.87 3.49
N THR A 4 -1.56 -28.77 3.67
CA THR A 4 -1.90 -27.77 4.70
C THR A 4 -2.17 -26.37 4.14
N ALA A 5 -2.39 -26.20 2.84
CA ALA A 5 -2.38 -24.88 2.18
C ALA A 5 -3.77 -24.31 1.82
N ASN A 6 -4.90 -24.79 2.35
CA ASN A 6 -6.19 -24.24 1.91
C ASN A 6 -7.33 -24.27 2.95
N LYS A 7 -7.00 -24.12 4.25
CA LYS A 7 -8.06 -23.85 5.21
C LYS A 7 -8.33 -22.34 5.19
N PRO A 8 -9.56 -21.87 4.92
CA PRO A 8 -9.86 -20.44 5.02
C PRO A 8 -9.47 -19.97 6.43
N PRO A 9 -8.92 -18.75 6.57
CA PRO A 9 -8.52 -18.24 7.87
C PRO A 9 -9.73 -18.25 8.80
N GLU A 10 -9.56 -18.85 9.98
CA GLU A 10 -10.57 -18.87 11.03
C GLU A 10 -10.94 -17.43 11.40
N ILE A 11 -12.21 -17.08 11.25
CA ILE A 11 -12.73 -15.75 11.55
C ILE A 11 -12.94 -15.68 13.07
N PRO A 12 -12.28 -14.75 13.78
CA PRO A 12 -12.52 -14.56 15.21
C PRO A 12 -13.97 -14.15 15.49
N SER A 13 -14.61 -14.75 16.49
CA SER A 13 -15.99 -14.43 16.88
C SER A 13 -16.25 -12.92 17.06
N PRO A 14 -15.36 -12.11 17.65
CA PRO A 14 -15.59 -10.67 17.75
C PRO A 14 -15.72 -9.92 16.42
N TRP A 15 -15.25 -10.48 15.31
CA TRP A 15 -15.42 -9.88 13.99
C TRP A 15 -16.82 -10.16 13.43
N GLU A 16 -17.40 -11.30 13.75
CA GLU A 16 -18.75 -11.70 13.31
C GLU A 16 -19.85 -10.92 14.04
N GLU A 17 -19.57 -10.44 15.26
CA GLU A 17 -20.47 -9.64 16.08
C GLU A 17 -20.59 -8.17 15.60
N LEU A 18 -19.77 -7.75 14.63
CA LEU A 18 -19.79 -6.38 14.11
C LEU A 18 -21.08 -6.09 13.35
N GLN A 19 -21.80 -5.07 13.76
CA GLN A 19 -22.97 -4.52 13.05
C GLN A 19 -22.52 -3.66 11.86
N LEU A 20 -22.01 -4.31 10.81
CA LEU A 20 -21.36 -3.65 9.66
C LEU A 20 -22.33 -2.74 8.87
N SER A 21 -23.62 -2.97 8.92
CA SER A 21 -24.64 -2.11 8.29
C SER A 21 -24.71 -0.70 8.88
N GLU A 22 -24.21 -0.52 10.09
CA GLU A 22 -24.14 0.79 10.76
C GLU A 22 -22.84 1.54 10.48
N LEU A 23 -21.87 0.88 9.85
CA LEU A 23 -20.54 1.42 9.60
C LEU A 23 -20.41 1.92 8.15
N SER A 24 -20.14 3.19 7.97
CA SER A 24 -19.94 3.82 6.67
C SER A 24 -18.75 4.80 6.68
N GLY A 25 -18.40 5.32 5.51
CA GLY A 25 -17.29 6.26 5.38
C GLY A 25 -15.91 5.59 5.44
N THR A 26 -14.91 6.32 5.90
CA THR A 26 -13.52 5.81 5.96
C THR A 26 -13.30 5.01 7.25
N MET A 27 -12.92 3.75 7.09
CA MET A 27 -12.59 2.80 8.15
C MET A 27 -11.08 2.53 8.12
N MET A 28 -10.36 3.00 9.12
CA MET A 28 -8.90 2.85 9.18
C MET A 28 -8.52 1.73 10.13
N ILE A 29 -7.64 0.82 9.70
CA ILE A 29 -7.18 -0.31 10.50
C ILE A 29 -5.76 -0.04 10.96
N VAL A 30 -5.52 -0.09 12.28
CA VAL A 30 -4.21 0.14 12.91
C VAL A 30 -3.80 -1.04 13.77
N GLY A 31 -2.50 -1.25 13.90
CA GLY A 31 -1.90 -2.33 14.69
C GLY A 31 -0.47 -2.60 14.26
N GLN A 32 0.27 -3.33 15.06
CA GLN A 32 1.63 -3.77 14.73
C GLN A 32 1.65 -4.65 13.46
N SER A 33 2.85 -4.90 12.95
CA SER A 33 3.02 -5.92 11.91
C SER A 33 2.54 -7.29 12.43
N ASP A 34 1.96 -8.07 11.51
CA ASP A 34 1.55 -9.47 11.76
C ASP A 34 0.53 -9.65 12.91
N VAL A 35 -0.35 -8.66 13.11
CA VAL A 35 -1.54 -8.80 14.00
C VAL A 35 -2.81 -9.18 13.23
N GLY A 36 -2.73 -9.36 11.91
CA GLY A 36 -3.88 -9.76 11.09
C GLY A 36 -4.64 -8.61 10.44
N LYS A 37 -4.10 -7.37 10.38
CA LYS A 37 -4.78 -6.21 9.76
C LYS A 37 -5.30 -6.47 8.36
N SER A 38 -4.43 -6.97 7.47
CA SER A 38 -4.82 -7.23 6.07
C SER A 38 -5.84 -8.37 5.95
N THR A 39 -5.81 -9.35 6.86
CA THR A 39 -6.83 -10.40 6.95
C THR A 39 -8.18 -9.80 7.36
N PHE A 40 -8.17 -8.94 8.38
CA PHE A 40 -9.35 -8.23 8.83
C PHE A 40 -9.89 -7.28 7.76
N ALA A 41 -9.02 -6.54 7.07
CA ALA A 41 -9.40 -5.66 5.96
C ALA A 41 -10.10 -6.41 4.82
N ARG A 42 -9.60 -7.60 4.46
CA ARG A 42 -10.23 -8.47 3.45
C ARG A 42 -11.57 -9.03 3.93
N TYR A 43 -11.65 -9.40 5.21
CA TYR A 43 -12.92 -9.81 5.82
C TYR A 43 -13.96 -8.69 5.73
N LEU A 44 -13.59 -7.45 6.12
CA LEU A 44 -14.46 -6.30 6.00
C LEU A 44 -14.90 -6.06 4.55
N LEU A 45 -13.98 -6.12 3.59
CA LEU A 45 -14.31 -5.97 2.17
C LEU A 45 -15.40 -6.96 1.76
N LYS A 46 -15.18 -8.25 2.04
CA LYS A 46 -16.12 -9.32 1.69
C LYS A 46 -17.49 -9.13 2.30
N GLN A 47 -17.58 -8.67 3.55
CA GLN A 47 -18.86 -8.45 4.20
C GLN A 47 -19.54 -7.16 3.73
N LEU A 48 -18.79 -6.07 3.58
CA LEU A 48 -19.33 -4.77 3.17
C LEU A 48 -19.81 -4.78 1.70
N CYS A 49 -19.17 -5.55 0.82
CA CYS A 49 -19.66 -5.74 -0.56
C CYS A 49 -21.02 -6.46 -0.65
N LYS A 50 -21.45 -7.17 0.39
CA LYS A 50 -22.82 -7.75 0.48
C LYS A 50 -23.86 -6.71 0.88
N ILE A 51 -23.42 -5.61 1.52
CA ILE A 51 -24.30 -4.58 2.09
C ILE A 51 -24.33 -3.35 1.16
N TYR A 52 -23.18 -2.97 0.63
CA TYR A 52 -22.99 -1.75 -0.14
C TYR A 52 -22.66 -2.03 -1.61
N PRO A 53 -23.27 -1.32 -2.55
CA PRO A 53 -22.99 -1.50 -3.98
C PRO A 53 -21.58 -1.07 -4.39
N ARG A 54 -20.94 -0.16 -3.64
CA ARG A 54 -19.56 0.30 -3.89
C ARG A 54 -18.76 0.38 -2.60
N VAL A 55 -17.64 -0.33 -2.57
CA VAL A 55 -16.68 -0.33 -1.47
C VAL A 55 -15.28 -0.08 -2.04
N ALA A 56 -14.52 0.81 -1.41
CA ALA A 56 -13.13 1.04 -1.78
C ALA A 56 -12.19 0.34 -0.80
N TYR A 57 -11.12 -0.23 -1.33
CA TYR A 57 -10.04 -0.81 -0.53
C TYR A 57 -8.74 -0.07 -0.81
N LEU A 58 -8.19 0.57 0.21
CA LEU A 58 -6.91 1.27 0.17
C LEU A 58 -5.85 0.44 0.88
N ASP A 59 -4.97 -0.16 0.07
CA ASP A 59 -3.75 -0.81 0.55
C ASP A 59 -2.67 0.23 0.76
N GLY A 60 -2.35 0.50 2.00
CA GLY A 60 -1.41 1.55 2.40
C GLY A 60 -0.11 1.04 3.00
N ASP A 61 0.23 -0.24 2.81
CA ASP A 61 1.51 -0.82 3.25
C ASP A 61 2.46 -1.03 2.07
N PRO A 62 3.43 -0.13 1.81
CA PRO A 62 4.34 -0.26 0.68
C PRO A 62 5.33 -1.43 0.84
N GLY A 63 5.47 -1.97 2.05
CA GLY A 63 6.39 -3.07 2.34
C GLY A 63 5.77 -4.44 2.23
N GLN A 64 4.47 -4.55 2.48
CA GLN A 64 3.71 -5.80 2.44
C GLN A 64 2.41 -5.60 1.66
N SER A 65 2.53 -4.93 0.52
CA SER A 65 1.40 -4.65 -0.36
C SER A 65 0.65 -5.93 -0.74
N THR A 66 -0.65 -5.81 -0.92
CA THR A 66 -1.55 -6.91 -1.29
C THR A 66 -2.31 -6.64 -2.60
N LEU A 67 -2.38 -5.38 -3.04
CA LEU A 67 -3.07 -4.97 -4.27
C LEU A 67 -2.13 -4.57 -5.40
N GLY A 68 -0.93 -4.16 -5.07
CA GLY A 68 0.02 -3.65 -6.05
C GLY A 68 1.44 -4.16 -5.83
N PRO A 69 2.40 -3.72 -6.65
CA PRO A 69 3.80 -4.02 -6.41
C PRO A 69 4.28 -3.33 -5.14
N PRO A 70 5.31 -3.86 -4.49
CA PRO A 70 5.96 -3.19 -3.37
C PRO A 70 6.44 -1.78 -3.74
N ALA A 71 6.70 -0.95 -2.74
CA ALA A 71 7.05 0.47 -2.86
C ALA A 71 5.91 1.36 -3.39
N THR A 72 4.67 0.85 -3.41
CA THR A 72 3.48 1.61 -3.79
C THR A 72 2.36 1.48 -2.77
N MET A 73 1.40 2.39 -2.82
CA MET A 73 0.08 2.31 -2.20
C MET A 73 -0.97 2.23 -3.29
N THR A 74 -2.00 1.40 -3.12
CA THR A 74 -2.99 1.15 -4.16
C THR A 74 -4.40 1.26 -3.60
N LEU A 75 -5.25 2.05 -4.27
CA LEU A 75 -6.70 2.07 -4.09
C LEU A 75 -7.34 1.19 -5.15
N ALA A 76 -8.29 0.34 -4.77
CA ALA A 76 -9.11 -0.43 -5.70
C ALA A 76 -10.58 -0.32 -5.33
N MET A 77 -11.44 -0.24 -6.35
CA MET A 77 -12.89 -0.22 -6.19
C MET A 77 -13.45 -1.63 -6.32
N ALA A 78 -14.36 -1.99 -5.41
CA ALA A 78 -15.25 -3.13 -5.54
C ALA A 78 -16.65 -2.60 -5.83
N GLU A 79 -17.27 -3.09 -6.90
CA GLU A 79 -18.55 -2.61 -7.41
C GLU A 79 -19.50 -3.78 -7.68
N ASN A 80 -20.80 -3.51 -7.63
CA ASN A 80 -21.85 -4.46 -7.98
C ASN A 80 -21.80 -5.80 -7.21
N GLY A 81 -21.40 -5.75 -5.93
CA GLY A 81 -21.33 -6.93 -5.08
C GLY A 81 -20.13 -7.83 -5.35
N ASP A 82 -19.09 -7.33 -6.07
CA ASP A 82 -17.82 -8.05 -6.24
C ASP A 82 -17.09 -8.16 -4.90
N ASP A 83 -17.22 -9.30 -4.24
CA ASP A 83 -16.55 -9.63 -2.96
C ASP A 83 -15.20 -10.32 -3.16
N THR A 84 -14.69 -10.36 -4.39
CA THR A 84 -13.41 -11.00 -4.73
C THR A 84 -12.22 -10.16 -4.25
N PHE A 85 -11.11 -10.83 -3.92
CA PHE A 85 -9.88 -10.15 -3.61
C PHE A 85 -8.75 -10.63 -4.56
N PRO A 86 -8.05 -9.72 -5.22
CA PRO A 86 -8.18 -8.26 -5.21
C PRO A 86 -9.44 -7.77 -5.96
N PRO A 87 -10.03 -6.62 -5.57
CA PRO A 87 -11.18 -6.04 -6.28
C PRO A 87 -10.89 -5.81 -7.76
N LYS A 88 -11.88 -6.06 -8.63
CA LYS A 88 -11.72 -6.01 -10.09
C LYS A 88 -11.96 -4.63 -10.69
N GLY A 89 -12.57 -3.71 -9.96
CA GLY A 89 -12.86 -2.35 -10.43
C GLY A 89 -11.62 -1.48 -10.65
N ARG A 90 -11.86 -0.21 -10.92
CA ARG A 90 -10.81 0.76 -11.22
C ARG A 90 -9.79 0.84 -10.08
N ARG A 91 -8.51 1.05 -10.45
CA ARG A 91 -7.39 1.16 -9.50
C ARG A 91 -6.60 2.43 -9.74
N TRP A 92 -6.13 3.02 -8.64
CA TRP A 92 -5.19 4.13 -8.63
C TRP A 92 -4.01 3.77 -7.76
N ARG A 93 -2.84 4.25 -8.12
CA ARG A 93 -1.61 3.92 -7.41
C ARG A 93 -0.79 5.17 -7.14
N LYS A 94 -0.14 5.21 -5.98
CA LYS A 94 0.84 6.23 -5.62
C LYS A 94 2.15 5.58 -5.27
N PHE A 95 3.21 6.10 -5.84
CA PHE A 95 4.56 5.64 -5.56
C PHE A 95 5.06 6.19 -4.23
N VAL A 96 5.61 5.33 -3.39
CA VAL A 96 6.30 5.68 -2.14
C VAL A 96 7.82 5.69 -2.36
N GLY A 97 8.30 4.87 -3.29
CA GLY A 97 9.71 4.75 -3.63
C GLY A 97 10.53 3.92 -2.65
N SER A 98 9.90 3.36 -1.63
CA SER A 98 10.54 2.53 -0.60
C SER A 98 9.54 1.52 -0.04
N VAL A 99 10.07 0.42 0.49
CA VAL A 99 9.28 -0.63 1.17
C VAL A 99 9.08 -0.35 2.67
N SER A 100 9.55 0.80 3.13
CA SER A 100 9.40 1.24 4.53
C SER A 100 8.85 2.66 4.60
N PRO A 101 7.89 2.94 5.50
CA PRO A 101 7.46 4.30 5.76
C PRO A 101 8.55 5.13 6.48
N VAL A 102 9.51 4.50 7.16
CA VAL A 102 10.60 5.20 7.83
C VAL A 102 11.50 5.87 6.78
N GLY A 103 11.70 7.17 6.91
CA GLY A 103 12.36 8.00 5.91
C GLY A 103 11.45 8.49 4.77
N ASN A 104 10.25 7.89 4.60
CA ASN A 104 9.31 8.18 3.52
C ASN A 104 7.90 8.54 4.01
N MET A 105 7.78 9.06 5.25
CA MET A 105 6.49 9.33 5.89
C MET A 105 5.65 10.35 5.14
N LEU A 106 6.28 11.37 4.52
CA LEU A 106 5.58 12.37 3.70
C LEU A 106 4.93 11.71 2.47
N ALA A 107 5.66 10.87 1.74
CA ALA A 107 5.13 10.16 0.58
C ALA A 107 3.97 9.22 0.98
N VAL A 108 4.08 8.53 2.13
CA VAL A 108 3.02 7.66 2.66
C VAL A 108 1.79 8.47 3.10
N LEU A 109 1.98 9.65 3.72
CA LEU A 109 0.89 10.50 4.18
C LEU A 109 0.15 11.15 3.01
N THR A 110 0.90 11.81 2.10
CA THR A 110 0.34 12.47 0.92
C THR A 110 -0.27 11.47 -0.07
N GLY A 111 0.36 10.30 -0.24
CA GLY A 111 -0.17 9.22 -1.05
C GLY A 111 -1.53 8.71 -0.53
N ALA A 112 -1.66 8.53 0.79
CA ALA A 112 -2.92 8.14 1.41
C ALA A 112 -4.00 9.20 1.21
N ALA A 113 -3.65 10.50 1.38
CA ALA A 113 -4.59 11.61 1.20
C ALA A 113 -5.11 11.67 -0.25
N ARG A 114 -4.22 11.61 -1.24
CA ARG A 114 -4.59 11.65 -2.66
C ARG A 114 -5.44 10.45 -3.09
N LEU A 115 -5.09 9.24 -2.63
CA LEU A 115 -5.88 8.05 -2.93
C LEU A 115 -7.27 8.10 -2.26
N LEU A 116 -7.35 8.65 -1.04
CA LEU A 116 -8.64 8.80 -0.36
C LEU A 116 -9.50 9.90 -1.00
N GLU A 117 -8.89 10.98 -1.53
CA GLU A 117 -9.58 12.02 -2.30
C GLU A 117 -10.28 11.40 -3.51
N VAL A 118 -9.56 10.64 -4.33
CA VAL A 118 -10.13 9.92 -5.48
C VAL A 118 -11.20 8.92 -5.06
N ALA A 119 -11.00 8.22 -3.93
CA ALA A 119 -12.03 7.35 -3.40
C ALA A 119 -13.33 8.14 -3.10
N ARG A 120 -13.21 9.32 -2.47
CA ARG A 120 -14.38 10.17 -2.15
C ARG A 120 -15.09 10.69 -3.40
N GLU A 121 -14.35 11.03 -4.46
CA GLU A 121 -14.92 11.40 -5.75
C GLU A 121 -15.75 10.27 -6.38
N ALA A 122 -15.31 9.03 -6.21
CA ALA A 122 -16.03 7.85 -6.67
C ALA A 122 -17.25 7.48 -5.78
N GLN A 123 -17.43 8.18 -4.64
CA GLN A 123 -18.56 8.06 -3.72
C GLN A 123 -18.88 6.62 -3.27
N PRO A 124 -17.92 5.81 -2.77
CA PRO A 124 -18.23 4.54 -2.15
C PRO A 124 -18.93 4.77 -0.80
N GLN A 125 -19.77 3.85 -0.38
CA GLN A 125 -20.40 3.90 0.95
C GLN A 125 -19.37 3.61 2.06
N ALA A 126 -18.34 2.83 1.76
CA ALA A 126 -17.28 2.50 2.69
C ALA A 126 -15.90 2.52 2.00
N VAL A 127 -14.90 3.02 2.71
CA VAL A 127 -13.47 2.95 2.34
C VAL A 127 -12.73 2.20 3.44
N ILE A 128 -12.19 1.05 3.14
CA ILE A 128 -11.34 0.27 4.04
C ILE A 128 -9.90 0.70 3.82
N TYR A 129 -9.25 1.21 4.84
CA TYR A 129 -7.84 1.59 4.77
C TYR A 129 -6.97 0.65 5.61
N ASP A 130 -6.32 -0.31 4.94
CA ASP A 130 -5.31 -1.19 5.53
C ASP A 130 -3.98 -0.43 5.65
N THR A 131 -3.50 -0.22 6.87
CA THR A 131 -2.33 0.61 7.11
C THR A 131 -1.06 -0.20 7.42
N THR A 132 0.10 0.45 7.29
CA THR A 132 1.39 -0.14 7.69
C THR A 132 1.40 -0.61 9.13
N GLY A 133 2.23 -1.61 9.43
CA GLY A 133 2.44 -2.11 10.80
C GLY A 133 3.35 -1.24 11.68
N LEU A 134 3.82 -0.09 11.18
CA LEU A 134 4.69 0.80 11.95
C LEU A 134 3.90 1.53 13.04
N VAL A 135 4.15 1.18 14.30
CA VAL A 135 3.56 1.79 15.50
C VAL A 135 4.60 2.20 16.55
N GLU A 136 5.88 1.84 16.35
CA GLU A 136 6.95 2.19 17.29
C GLU A 136 7.13 3.71 17.36
N ALA A 137 7.06 4.27 18.58
CA ALA A 137 7.20 5.71 18.80
C ALA A 137 8.59 6.22 18.42
N ALA A 138 9.65 5.47 18.76
CA ALA A 138 11.04 5.82 18.43
C ALA A 138 11.30 5.91 16.90
N ARG A 139 10.49 5.26 16.08
CA ARG A 139 10.56 5.29 14.61
C ARG A 139 9.49 6.19 13.98
N GLY A 140 8.80 7.00 14.78
CA GLY A 140 7.76 7.92 14.32
C GLY A 140 6.42 7.25 13.96
N GLY A 141 6.23 5.98 14.31
CA GLY A 141 5.03 5.23 13.92
C GLY A 141 3.74 5.80 14.47
N ILE A 142 3.71 6.14 15.76
CA ILE A 142 2.55 6.78 16.41
C ILE A 142 2.26 8.14 15.76
N HIS A 143 3.29 8.96 15.51
CA HIS A 143 3.11 10.27 14.86
C HIS A 143 2.52 10.14 13.45
N LEU A 144 3.01 9.17 12.66
CA LEU A 144 2.45 8.90 11.33
C LEU A 144 0.97 8.48 11.41
N LYS A 145 0.59 7.66 12.41
CA LYS A 145 -0.80 7.24 12.61
C LYS A 145 -1.68 8.43 13.00
N LEU A 146 -1.24 9.25 13.95
CA LEU A 146 -1.96 10.46 14.35
C LEU A 146 -2.13 11.43 13.18
N ALA A 147 -1.05 11.72 12.44
CA ALA A 147 -1.10 12.58 11.26
C ALA A 147 -2.10 12.07 10.20
N LYS A 148 -2.13 10.75 9.96
CA LYS A 148 -3.13 10.16 9.07
C LYS A 148 -4.54 10.31 9.61
N ILE A 149 -4.79 10.07 10.89
CA ILE A 149 -6.11 10.21 11.51
C ILE A 149 -6.59 11.66 11.42
N ASP A 150 -5.72 12.62 11.73
CA ASP A 150 -6.06 14.04 11.70
C ASP A 150 -6.33 14.54 10.28
N LEU A 151 -5.53 14.10 9.30
CA LEU A 151 -5.68 14.49 7.90
C LEU A 151 -6.86 13.80 7.22
N LEU A 152 -7.01 12.50 7.41
CA LEU A 152 -7.97 11.68 6.66
C LEU A 152 -9.34 11.62 7.33
N ARG A 153 -9.41 11.90 8.64
CA ARG A 153 -10.64 11.94 9.47
C ARG A 153 -11.50 10.70 9.28
N PRO A 154 -10.98 9.50 9.63
CA PRO A 154 -11.77 8.28 9.52
C PRO A 154 -12.99 8.34 10.44
N ALA A 155 -14.11 7.77 10.00
CA ALA A 155 -15.32 7.60 10.81
C ALA A 155 -15.12 6.46 11.83
N VAL A 156 -14.38 5.41 11.43
CA VAL A 156 -14.14 4.24 12.27
C VAL A 156 -12.63 3.94 12.31
N LEU A 157 -12.14 3.66 13.51
CA LEU A 157 -10.77 3.19 13.74
C LEU A 157 -10.82 1.79 14.35
N PHE A 158 -10.39 0.79 13.59
CA PHE A 158 -10.20 -0.57 14.08
C PHE A 158 -8.78 -0.73 14.59
N ALA A 159 -8.62 -1.01 15.87
CA ALA A 159 -7.34 -1.20 16.52
C ALA A 159 -7.11 -2.68 16.86
N LEU A 160 -6.20 -3.33 16.13
CA LEU A 160 -5.80 -4.71 16.40
C LEU A 160 -4.52 -4.68 17.24
N GLN A 161 -4.60 -5.12 18.50
CA GLN A 161 -3.46 -5.11 19.42
C GLN A 161 -3.40 -6.37 20.29
N ARG A 162 -2.17 -6.78 20.62
CA ARG A 162 -1.91 -7.98 21.47
C ARG A 162 -2.08 -7.65 22.93
N GLU A 163 -1.53 -6.53 23.35
CA GLU A 163 -1.53 -6.05 24.73
C GLU A 163 -2.06 -4.61 24.77
N ARG A 164 -1.19 -3.64 24.97
CA ARG A 164 -1.53 -2.22 25.06
C ARG A 164 -0.61 -1.34 24.21
N GLU A 165 -0.02 -1.89 23.16
CA GLU A 165 0.93 -1.19 22.30
C GLU A 165 0.35 0.03 21.58
N LEU A 166 -0.97 0.10 21.46
CA LEU A 166 -1.67 1.26 20.88
C LEU A 166 -2.27 2.20 21.94
N HIS A 167 -2.08 1.93 23.23
CA HIS A 167 -2.75 2.68 24.31
C HIS A 167 -2.60 4.21 24.16
N ASN A 168 -1.37 4.68 23.95
CA ASN A 168 -1.08 6.12 23.83
C ASN A 168 -1.68 6.75 22.56
N LEU A 169 -1.89 5.95 21.50
CA LEU A 169 -2.60 6.37 20.31
C LEU A 169 -4.11 6.47 20.56
N LEU A 170 -4.68 5.46 21.22
CA LEU A 170 -6.13 5.30 21.35
C LEU A 170 -6.74 6.19 22.43
N LEU A 171 -6.00 6.46 23.50
CA LEU A 171 -6.51 7.23 24.65
C LEU A 171 -7.10 8.60 24.25
N PRO A 172 -6.42 9.47 23.49
CA PRO A 172 -7.00 10.73 23.04
C PRO A 172 -8.11 10.55 21.99
N LEU A 173 -8.07 9.48 21.20
CA LEU A 173 -9.04 9.25 20.11
C LEU A 173 -10.40 8.81 20.62
N ARG A 174 -10.45 8.04 21.72
CA ARG A 174 -11.71 7.65 22.39
C ARG A 174 -12.56 8.83 22.87
N ARG A 175 -11.96 10.02 23.00
CA ARG A 175 -12.64 11.25 23.40
C ARG A 175 -13.14 12.09 22.22
N ARG A 176 -12.83 11.68 20.98
CA ARG A 176 -13.23 12.39 19.76
C ARG A 176 -14.61 11.89 19.31
N SER A 177 -15.61 12.77 19.31
CA SER A 177 -17.00 12.41 18.98
C SER A 177 -17.22 11.95 17.53
N HIS A 178 -16.28 12.25 16.62
CA HIS A 178 -16.41 11.94 15.20
C HIS A 178 -15.69 10.64 14.78
N ILE A 179 -15.08 9.92 15.72
CA ILE A 179 -14.37 8.67 15.45
C ILE A 179 -14.90 7.58 16.39
N LEU A 180 -15.45 6.52 15.80
CA LEU A 180 -15.76 5.30 16.54
C LEU A 180 -14.48 4.45 16.64
N VAL A 181 -14.00 4.20 17.87
CA VAL A 181 -12.82 3.36 18.11
C VAL A 181 -13.26 1.99 18.57
N LEU A 182 -12.90 0.96 17.77
CA LEU A 182 -13.19 -0.44 18.07
C LEU A 182 -11.89 -1.24 18.20
N GLU A 183 -11.76 -1.99 19.28
CA GLU A 183 -10.52 -2.72 19.61
C GLU A 183 -10.74 -4.21 19.53
N PHE A 184 -9.79 -4.90 18.90
CA PHE A 184 -9.84 -6.35 18.72
C PHE A 184 -8.50 -6.99 19.08
N PRO A 185 -8.53 -8.21 19.64
CA PRO A 185 -7.36 -9.04 19.73
C PRO A 185 -6.89 -9.44 18.31
N PRO A 186 -5.60 -9.79 18.13
CA PRO A 186 -5.12 -10.36 16.89
C PRO A 186 -5.86 -11.67 16.57
N SER A 187 -5.97 -11.99 15.28
CA SER A 187 -6.41 -13.32 14.89
C SER A 187 -5.49 -14.40 15.48
N SER A 188 -6.04 -15.52 15.95
CA SER A 188 -5.28 -16.69 16.41
C SER A 188 -4.32 -17.23 15.33
N ALA A 189 -4.69 -17.08 14.07
CA ALA A 189 -3.88 -17.45 12.91
C ALA A 189 -2.75 -16.45 12.58
N ALA A 190 -2.67 -15.31 13.26
CA ALA A 190 -1.68 -14.28 12.99
C ALA A 190 -0.29 -14.68 13.52
N GLN A 191 0.58 -15.11 12.62
CA GLN A 191 1.97 -15.48 12.93
C GLN A 191 2.93 -14.34 12.60
N ARG A 192 3.96 -14.15 13.43
CA ARG A 192 5.06 -13.23 13.15
C ARG A 192 5.89 -13.76 11.98
N ARG A 193 6.06 -12.94 10.94
CA ARG A 193 6.88 -13.25 9.78
C ARG A 193 8.27 -12.67 9.94
N ASP A 194 9.29 -13.51 9.71
CA ASP A 194 10.67 -13.08 9.72
C ASP A 194 10.99 -12.13 8.56
N LEU A 195 12.11 -11.42 8.67
CA LEU A 195 12.57 -10.51 7.62
C LEU A 195 12.82 -11.22 6.29
N SER A 196 13.32 -12.45 6.32
CA SER A 196 13.54 -13.30 5.14
C SER A 196 12.22 -13.62 4.42
N VAL A 197 11.18 -14.01 5.15
CA VAL A 197 9.85 -14.29 4.60
C VAL A 197 9.23 -13.03 3.96
N ARG A 198 9.43 -11.88 4.59
CA ARG A 198 8.94 -10.58 4.03
C ARG A 198 9.70 -10.19 2.76
N LYS A 199 11.02 -10.40 2.71
CA LYS A 199 11.82 -10.18 1.50
C LYS A 199 11.41 -11.12 0.37
N ALA A 200 11.30 -12.41 0.65
CA ALA A 200 10.86 -13.39 -0.34
C ALA A 200 9.45 -13.06 -0.89
N HIS A 201 8.53 -12.64 -0.03
CA HIS A 201 7.20 -12.19 -0.45
C HIS A 201 7.28 -10.99 -1.41
N ARG A 202 8.11 -9.97 -1.11
CA ARG A 202 8.28 -8.82 -2.01
C ARG A 202 8.94 -9.20 -3.32
N ALA A 203 9.97 -10.06 -3.30
CA ALA A 203 10.61 -10.55 -4.51
C ALA A 203 9.60 -11.27 -5.41
N ALA A 204 8.74 -12.11 -4.85
CA ALA A 204 7.66 -12.77 -5.58
C ALA A 204 6.67 -11.77 -6.19
N GLN A 205 6.31 -10.71 -5.46
CA GLN A 205 5.42 -9.66 -5.97
C GLN A 205 6.05 -8.82 -7.08
N PHE A 206 7.33 -8.45 -6.96
CA PHE A 206 8.05 -7.79 -8.04
C PHE A 206 8.17 -8.70 -9.26
N SER A 207 8.53 -9.98 -9.07
CA SER A 207 8.59 -10.97 -10.15
C SER A 207 7.25 -11.07 -10.89
N GLN A 208 6.15 -11.19 -10.17
CA GLN A 208 4.81 -11.22 -10.76
C GLN A 208 4.47 -9.91 -11.51
N TYR A 209 4.82 -8.76 -10.94
CA TYR A 209 4.54 -7.47 -11.55
C TYR A 209 5.33 -7.24 -12.83
N PHE A 210 6.61 -7.63 -12.87
CA PHE A 210 7.49 -7.47 -14.03
C PHE A 210 7.46 -8.65 -15.00
N ALA A 211 6.66 -9.70 -14.75
CA ALA A 211 6.61 -10.90 -15.60
C ALA A 211 6.26 -10.62 -17.06
N SER A 212 5.43 -9.61 -17.34
CA SER A 212 5.11 -9.15 -18.71
C SER A 212 5.98 -7.97 -19.16
N GLY A 213 7.03 -7.63 -18.38
CA GLY A 213 7.88 -6.48 -18.63
C GLY A 213 8.72 -6.66 -19.91
N SER A 214 8.85 -5.56 -20.62
CA SER A 214 9.76 -5.41 -21.76
C SER A 214 10.72 -4.25 -21.52
N GLN A 215 11.64 -4.03 -22.45
CA GLN A 215 12.54 -2.89 -22.37
C GLN A 215 11.93 -1.68 -23.05
N LEU A 216 11.70 -0.63 -22.30
CA LEU A 216 11.21 0.67 -22.76
C LEU A 216 12.34 1.70 -22.72
N ARG A 217 12.63 2.32 -23.85
CA ARG A 217 13.60 3.41 -23.93
C ARG A 217 12.90 4.75 -23.75
N VAL A 218 13.38 5.56 -22.82
CA VAL A 218 12.79 6.86 -22.48
C VAL A 218 13.85 7.95 -22.59
N ASN A 219 13.57 8.98 -23.39
CA ASN A 219 14.34 10.21 -23.39
C ASN A 219 13.89 11.07 -22.21
N TRP A 220 14.68 11.09 -21.14
CA TRP A 220 14.25 11.80 -19.92
C TRP A 220 14.27 13.32 -20.02
N SER A 221 14.78 13.92 -21.11
CA SER A 221 14.69 15.36 -21.29
C SER A 221 13.29 15.86 -21.67
N GLU A 222 12.38 14.92 -22.00
CA GLU A 222 10.99 15.19 -22.37
C GLU A 222 10.05 15.19 -21.16
N PHE A 223 10.54 14.79 -19.98
CA PHE A 223 9.74 14.59 -18.78
C PHE A 223 10.37 15.27 -17.56
N ALA A 224 9.54 15.57 -16.56
CA ALA A 224 10.06 15.95 -15.26
C ALA A 224 10.68 14.73 -14.56
N VAL A 225 11.94 14.83 -14.10
CA VAL A 225 12.59 13.76 -13.34
C VAL A 225 12.80 14.19 -11.90
N LEU A 226 12.18 13.49 -10.98
CA LEU A 226 12.20 13.86 -9.56
C LEU A 226 12.93 12.79 -8.71
N PRO A 227 13.78 13.25 -7.74
CA PRO A 227 14.12 14.63 -7.41
C PRO A 227 15.07 15.30 -8.42
N ALA A 228 15.85 14.53 -9.15
CA ALA A 228 16.79 14.95 -10.20
C ALA A 228 17.16 13.74 -11.07
N PRO A 229 17.64 13.89 -12.33
CA PRO A 229 17.91 12.79 -13.26
C PRO A 229 19.20 12.00 -12.89
N GLN A 230 19.23 11.49 -11.67
CA GLN A 230 20.31 10.66 -11.13
C GLN A 230 19.93 9.18 -11.26
N PHE A 231 19.88 8.71 -12.50
CA PHE A 231 19.64 7.30 -12.77
C PHE A 231 20.88 6.49 -12.43
N ILE A 232 20.67 5.34 -11.79
CA ILE A 232 21.68 4.29 -11.55
C ILE A 232 21.07 2.94 -11.89
N PRO A 233 21.88 1.94 -12.28
CA PRO A 233 21.37 0.60 -12.57
C PRO A 233 20.56 0.01 -11.41
N HIS A 234 19.54 -0.76 -11.76
CA HIS A 234 18.63 -1.45 -10.82
C HIS A 234 17.74 -0.55 -9.97
N ARG A 235 17.83 0.78 -10.12
CA ARG A 235 16.96 1.69 -9.37
C ARG A 235 15.51 1.52 -9.79
N LEU A 236 14.63 1.36 -8.81
CA LEU A 236 13.19 1.37 -9.03
C LEU A 236 12.71 2.79 -9.32
N VAL A 237 11.93 2.95 -10.38
CA VAL A 237 11.33 4.24 -10.75
C VAL A 237 9.84 4.06 -10.94
N ALA A 238 9.08 5.15 -10.76
CA ALA A 238 7.68 5.24 -11.17
C ALA A 238 7.54 6.13 -12.39
N LEU A 239 6.69 5.71 -13.30
CA LEU A 239 6.17 6.49 -14.41
C LEU A 239 4.82 7.05 -13.96
N GLU A 240 4.71 8.38 -13.82
CA GLU A 240 3.52 9.05 -13.25
C GLU A 240 2.87 9.96 -14.28
N ASP A 241 1.54 10.08 -14.21
CA ASP A 241 0.76 11.05 -14.99
C ASP A 241 0.85 12.47 -14.40
N GLY A 242 0.21 13.46 -15.04
CA GLY A 242 0.17 14.85 -14.61
C GLY A 242 -0.50 15.07 -13.25
N ASP A 243 -1.38 14.17 -12.82
CA ASP A 243 -2.00 14.18 -11.49
C ASP A 243 -1.14 13.49 -10.43
N GLY A 244 0.01 12.93 -10.85
CA GLY A 244 0.98 12.24 -10.03
C GLY A 244 0.53 10.85 -9.62
N PHE A 245 -0.38 10.19 -10.34
CA PHE A 245 -0.67 8.78 -10.16
C PHE A 245 0.30 7.92 -10.95
N THR A 246 0.65 6.78 -10.39
CA THR A 246 1.60 5.84 -10.97
C THR A 246 0.94 5.04 -12.09
N LEU A 247 1.34 5.27 -13.33
CA LEU A 247 0.98 4.47 -14.51
C LEU A 247 1.63 3.10 -14.46
N GLY A 248 2.90 3.06 -14.05
CA GLY A 248 3.63 1.83 -13.84
C GLY A 248 4.99 2.04 -13.19
N LEU A 249 5.64 0.93 -12.82
CA LEU A 249 7.01 0.94 -12.30
C LEU A 249 7.97 0.45 -13.37
N GLY A 250 9.23 0.91 -13.28
CA GLY A 250 10.35 0.46 -14.09
C GLY A 250 11.59 0.17 -13.24
N ILE A 251 12.41 -0.76 -13.68
CA ILE A 251 13.74 -1.00 -13.15
C ILE A 251 14.74 -0.46 -14.18
N VAL A 252 15.68 0.38 -13.75
CA VAL A 252 16.71 0.93 -14.64
C VAL A 252 17.64 -0.19 -15.10
N ALA A 253 17.57 -0.50 -16.40
CA ALA A 253 18.39 -1.53 -17.06
C ALA A 253 19.64 -0.94 -17.73
N GLY A 254 19.57 0.30 -18.23
CA GLY A 254 20.68 0.97 -18.88
C GLY A 254 20.54 2.49 -18.88
N ILE A 255 21.65 3.19 -19.02
CA ILE A 255 21.68 4.66 -18.99
C ILE A 255 22.63 5.15 -20.08
N ASP A 256 22.11 6.00 -20.97
CA ASP A 256 22.90 6.73 -21.94
C ASP A 256 22.85 8.23 -21.59
N ARG A 257 23.89 8.71 -20.93
CA ARG A 257 23.95 10.11 -20.47
C ARG A 257 24.16 11.10 -21.61
N PHE A 258 24.78 10.66 -22.70
CA PHE A 258 25.04 11.52 -23.86
C PHE A 258 23.73 11.84 -24.60
N TYR A 259 22.92 10.82 -24.88
CA TYR A 259 21.62 10.98 -25.53
C TYR A 259 20.48 11.25 -24.55
N ARG A 260 20.78 11.36 -23.24
CA ARG A 260 19.76 11.54 -22.18
C ARG A 260 18.67 10.46 -22.22
N GLN A 261 19.09 9.20 -22.40
CA GLN A 261 18.18 8.07 -22.49
C GLN A 261 18.38 7.11 -21.34
N VAL A 262 17.26 6.65 -20.78
CA VAL A 262 17.22 5.55 -19.82
C VAL A 262 16.47 4.37 -20.43
N LEU A 263 17.02 3.18 -20.24
CA LEU A 263 16.36 1.93 -20.61
C LEU A 263 15.74 1.35 -19.34
N LEU A 264 14.43 1.16 -19.36
CA LEU A 264 13.66 0.63 -18.24
C LEU A 264 13.15 -0.77 -18.58
N HIS A 265 13.31 -1.71 -17.65
CA HIS A 265 12.52 -2.94 -17.66
C HIS A 265 11.18 -2.64 -16.97
N THR A 266 10.07 -2.73 -17.72
CA THR A 266 8.75 -2.27 -17.25
C THR A 266 7.62 -3.00 -17.98
N PRO A 267 6.47 -3.26 -17.34
CA PRO A 267 5.26 -3.71 -18.03
C PRO A 267 4.52 -2.59 -18.78
N VAL A 268 4.98 -1.35 -18.69
CA VAL A 268 4.42 -0.22 -19.44
C VAL A 268 4.95 -0.27 -20.86
N ASP A 269 4.06 -0.27 -21.85
CA ASP A 269 4.37 -0.39 -23.27
C ASP A 269 4.31 0.92 -24.04
N THR A 270 3.84 2.00 -23.39
CA THR A 270 3.66 3.32 -24.02
C THR A 270 3.99 4.46 -23.05
N LEU A 271 4.50 5.56 -23.59
CA LEU A 271 4.75 6.80 -22.87
C LEU A 271 3.53 7.74 -22.86
N LYS A 272 2.40 7.31 -23.40
CA LYS A 272 1.18 8.12 -23.44
C LYS A 272 0.69 8.43 -22.03
N GLY A 273 0.55 9.73 -21.74
CA GLY A 273 0.10 10.22 -20.42
C GLY A 273 1.21 10.23 -19.36
N LEU A 274 2.45 9.93 -19.73
CA LEU A 274 3.61 10.12 -18.84
C LEU A 274 3.99 11.60 -18.79
N ASP A 275 4.10 12.15 -17.59
CA ASP A 275 4.56 13.50 -17.31
C ASP A 275 5.78 13.55 -16.39
N VAL A 276 5.87 12.58 -15.48
CA VAL A 276 6.91 12.56 -14.44
C VAL A 276 7.56 11.18 -14.31
N ILE A 277 8.87 11.14 -14.24
CA ILE A 277 9.66 9.98 -13.82
C ILE A 277 10.12 10.22 -12.38
N ARG A 278 9.59 9.46 -11.46
CA ARG A 278 9.97 9.57 -10.04
C ARG A 278 10.95 8.47 -9.65
N LEU A 279 12.12 8.87 -9.14
CA LEU A 279 13.14 7.94 -8.70
C LEU A 279 12.87 7.49 -7.26
N GLY A 280 12.89 6.18 -7.02
CA GLY A 280 12.76 5.59 -5.69
C GLY A 280 14.07 5.51 -4.93
N ASP A 281 14.00 5.18 -3.65
CA ASP A 281 15.15 4.89 -2.78
C ASP A 281 15.35 3.38 -2.61
N LEU A 282 15.06 2.64 -3.67
CA LEU A 282 15.10 1.18 -3.70
C LEU A 282 15.81 0.70 -4.97
N LEU A 283 16.69 -0.28 -4.82
CA LEU A 283 17.25 -1.05 -5.91
C LEU A 283 16.58 -2.40 -5.95
N VAL A 284 16.23 -2.87 -7.14
CA VAL A 284 15.61 -4.17 -7.38
C VAL A 284 16.45 -4.91 -8.43
N ASP A 285 16.96 -6.06 -8.07
CA ASP A 285 17.70 -6.92 -9.00
C ASP A 285 16.74 -7.45 -10.09
N PRO A 286 17.02 -7.24 -11.39
CA PRO A 286 16.09 -7.61 -12.44
C PRO A 286 16.01 -9.14 -12.71
N LEU A 287 16.89 -9.95 -12.11
CA LEU A 287 16.91 -11.41 -12.25
C LEU A 287 16.26 -12.11 -11.06
N THR A 288 16.60 -11.68 -9.84
CA THR A 288 16.11 -12.29 -8.61
C THR A 288 14.89 -11.56 -8.04
N PHE A 289 14.67 -10.31 -8.45
CA PHE A 289 13.68 -9.37 -7.92
C PHE A 289 13.84 -9.08 -6.42
N GLU A 290 15.01 -9.40 -5.86
CA GLU A 290 15.33 -9.02 -4.48
C GLU A 290 15.55 -7.51 -4.39
N ASP A 291 15.03 -6.93 -3.32
CA ASP A 291 15.12 -5.50 -3.06
C ASP A 291 16.16 -5.17 -1.98
N ARG A 292 16.82 -4.04 -2.16
CA ARG A 292 17.64 -3.39 -1.12
C ARG A 292 17.50 -1.87 -1.15
N PRO A 293 17.63 -1.20 0.01
CA PRO A 293 17.64 0.26 0.04
C PRO A 293 18.81 0.83 -0.76
N LEU A 294 18.57 2.00 -1.37
CA LEU A 294 19.64 2.84 -1.90
C LEU A 294 20.50 3.36 -0.75
N THR A 295 21.80 3.30 -0.89
CA THR A 295 22.75 3.79 0.10
C THR A 295 23.57 4.96 -0.45
N ARG A 296 24.27 5.70 0.43
CA ARG A 296 25.15 6.79 0.00
C ARG A 296 26.36 6.32 -0.83
N ARG A 297 26.58 5.00 -0.93
CA ARG A 297 27.68 4.40 -1.70
C ARG A 297 27.27 4.02 -3.13
N ASP A 298 25.99 3.93 -3.39
CA ASP A 298 25.42 3.69 -4.72
C ASP A 298 25.37 4.99 -5.54
#